data_8f2e0c8e5b60f54a6bc4d0258d5b4248
#
_entry.id   8f2e0c8e5b60f54a6bc4d0258d5b4248
#
_cell.length_a   1.000
_cell.length_b   1.000
_cell.length_c   1.000
_cell.angle_alpha   90.00
_cell.angle_beta   90.00
_cell.angle_gamma   90.00
#
_symmetry.space_group_name_H-M   'P 1'
#
loop_
_entity.id
_entity.type
_entity.pdbx_description
1 polymer ?
#
loop_
_entity_poly.entity_id
_entity_poly.type
_entity_poly.pdbx_seq_one_letter_code
_entity_poly.pdbx_strand_id
1 'polypeptide(L)'
;MIENMKPSDLDREPDVKEAIKRTPVWGIVVRDALDKGLIASKILDPDGMVLETLEGDVDVKPFDVILFQNKGKGKYWSVSKNTFDEKFNKTSEKDITDQDKVDEGWTEAIPKEPVQAWKIDEKFSVQASWGLQTSEENGGMLVQRIDDEDDVWICSFEDWKNYTIIEE
;
A
#
# COMPACT_ATOMS: atom_id res chain seq x y z
N MET A 1 17.91 -16.77 15.40
CA MET A 1 16.78 -16.00 14.86
C MET A 1 15.69 -15.85 15.91
N ILE A 2 15.13 -14.67 16.02
CA ILE A 2 13.98 -14.42 16.91
C ILE A 2 12.70 -14.75 16.14
N GLU A 3 11.91 -15.69 16.63
CA GLU A 3 10.71 -16.17 15.95
C GLU A 3 9.45 -15.48 16.47
N ASN A 4 8.51 -15.20 15.56
CA ASN A 4 7.19 -14.63 15.86
C ASN A 4 7.26 -13.37 16.75
N MET A 5 8.14 -12.45 16.39
CA MET A 5 8.32 -11.21 17.14
C MET A 5 7.07 -10.33 17.08
N LYS A 6 6.70 -9.74 18.21
CA LYS A 6 5.64 -8.76 18.31
C LYS A 6 6.21 -7.46 18.92
N PRO A 7 5.65 -6.29 18.58
CA PRO A 7 6.07 -5.06 19.24
C PRO A 7 6.00 -5.10 20.76
N SER A 8 5.03 -5.83 21.31
CA SER A 8 4.90 -6.01 22.77
C SER A 8 6.03 -6.81 23.40
N ASP A 9 6.79 -7.58 22.62
CA ASP A 9 7.97 -8.31 23.10
C ASP A 9 9.17 -7.38 23.30
N LEU A 10 9.11 -6.19 22.69
CA LEU A 10 10.16 -5.19 22.81
C LEU A 10 9.86 -4.27 23.99
N ASP A 11 10.72 -4.30 24.99
CA ASP A 11 10.56 -3.47 26.19
C ASP A 11 11.18 -2.10 25.95
N ARG A 12 10.77 -1.43 24.86
CA ARG A 12 11.25 -0.11 24.48
C ARG A 12 10.28 0.56 23.53
N GLU A 13 10.34 1.88 23.49
CA GLU A 13 9.56 2.66 22.55
C GLU A 13 10.04 2.47 21.11
N PRO A 14 9.19 2.72 20.10
CA PRO A 14 9.62 2.64 18.71
C PRO A 14 10.76 3.62 18.42
N ASP A 15 11.69 3.17 17.60
CA ASP A 15 12.78 4.04 17.09
C ASP A 15 12.23 5.14 16.19
N VAL A 16 11.13 4.86 15.51
CA VAL A 16 10.40 5.82 14.69
C VAL A 16 8.96 5.82 15.17
N LYS A 17 8.51 6.97 15.69
CA LYS A 17 7.16 7.10 16.27
C LYS A 17 6.08 7.25 15.21
N GLU A 18 6.38 7.87 14.10
CA GLU A 18 5.43 8.04 13.01
C GLU A 18 6.16 8.17 11.68
N ALA A 19 5.72 7.39 10.69
CA ALA A 19 6.19 7.47 9.31
C ALA A 19 5.07 7.13 8.35
N ILE A 20 5.16 7.65 7.13
CA ILE A 20 4.19 7.39 6.06
C ILE A 20 4.95 6.90 4.84
N LYS A 21 4.47 5.80 4.24
CA LYS A 21 5.00 5.30 2.98
C LYS A 21 4.65 6.25 1.85
N ARG A 22 5.64 6.68 1.08
CA ARG A 22 5.46 7.63 -0.03
C ARG A 22 5.37 7.00 -1.41
N THR A 23 5.16 5.70 -1.49
CA THR A 23 4.94 5.06 -2.79
C THR A 23 3.56 5.47 -3.30
N PRO A 24 3.47 6.21 -4.42
CA PRO A 24 2.17 6.63 -4.92
C PRO A 24 1.37 5.46 -5.46
N VAL A 25 0.05 5.58 -5.38
CA VAL A 25 -0.89 4.71 -6.07
C VAL A 25 -1.68 5.56 -7.06
N TRP A 26 -2.21 4.91 -8.08
CA TRP A 26 -3.03 5.54 -9.12
C TRP A 26 -4.44 5.00 -9.01
N GLY A 27 -5.41 5.89 -8.88
CA GLY A 27 -6.82 5.52 -8.75
C GLY A 27 -7.65 6.05 -9.91
N ILE A 28 -8.59 5.25 -10.39
CA ILE A 28 -9.58 5.67 -11.37
C ILE A 28 -10.92 5.03 -11.02
N VAL A 29 -12.00 5.80 -11.11
CA VAL A 29 -13.34 5.26 -10.92
C VAL A 29 -13.65 4.27 -12.04
N VAL A 30 -14.22 3.11 -11.70
CA VAL A 30 -14.52 2.03 -12.66
C VAL A 30 -15.27 2.56 -13.88
N ARG A 31 -16.33 3.34 -13.66
CA ARG A 31 -17.13 3.92 -14.74
C ARG A 31 -16.30 4.79 -15.69
N ASP A 32 -15.44 5.63 -15.14
CA ASP A 32 -14.58 6.50 -15.94
C ASP A 32 -13.57 5.68 -16.76
N ALA A 33 -13.03 4.62 -16.17
CA ALA A 33 -12.11 3.72 -16.87
C ALA A 33 -12.78 3.04 -18.06
N LEU A 34 -14.03 2.59 -17.88
CA LEU A 34 -14.82 1.97 -18.95
C LEU A 34 -15.14 2.97 -20.07
N ASP A 35 -15.59 4.18 -19.70
CA ASP A 35 -15.97 5.22 -20.67
C ASP A 35 -14.78 5.66 -21.52
N LYS A 36 -13.58 5.66 -20.95
CA LYS A 36 -12.36 6.08 -21.65
C LYS A 36 -11.63 4.93 -22.33
N GLY A 37 -12.04 3.68 -22.07
CA GLY A 37 -11.36 2.50 -22.60
C GLY A 37 -9.93 2.34 -22.08
N LEU A 38 -9.61 2.92 -20.94
CA LEU A 38 -8.25 2.98 -20.39
C LEU A 38 -7.78 1.65 -19.84
N ILE A 39 -8.71 0.87 -19.31
CA ILE A 39 -8.39 -0.46 -18.81
C ILE A 39 -8.91 -1.42 -19.85
N ALA A 40 -8.02 -1.75 -20.78
CA ALA A 40 -8.34 -2.70 -21.82
C ALA A 40 -8.82 -4.01 -21.19
N SER A 41 -9.62 -4.74 -21.96
CA SER A 41 -10.24 -6.02 -21.69
C SER A 41 -9.40 -7.11 -20.99
N LYS A 42 -8.15 -6.82 -20.62
CA LYS A 42 -7.25 -7.78 -19.96
C LYS A 42 -7.37 -7.83 -18.45
N ILE A 43 -7.81 -6.74 -17.80
CA ILE A 43 -7.90 -6.68 -16.34
C ILE A 43 -9.30 -6.33 -15.87
N LEU A 44 -10.10 -5.65 -16.68
CA LEU A 44 -11.48 -5.32 -16.34
C LEU A 44 -12.40 -5.85 -17.42
N ASP A 45 -13.31 -6.75 -17.06
CA ASP A 45 -14.37 -7.23 -17.93
C ASP A 45 -15.54 -6.22 -17.84
N PRO A 46 -15.82 -5.46 -18.91
CA PRO A 46 -16.87 -4.45 -18.86
C PRO A 46 -18.29 -5.04 -18.74
N ASP A 47 -18.52 -6.25 -19.23
CA ASP A 47 -19.83 -6.88 -19.19
C ASP A 47 -20.12 -7.50 -17.83
N GLY A 48 -19.10 -8.09 -17.20
CA GLY A 48 -19.23 -8.75 -15.91
C GLY A 48 -18.89 -7.88 -14.72
N MET A 49 -18.34 -6.68 -14.95
CA MET A 49 -17.83 -5.81 -13.86
C MET A 49 -16.89 -6.58 -12.92
N VAL A 50 -15.97 -7.33 -13.51
CA VAL A 50 -14.99 -8.14 -12.80
C VAL A 50 -13.60 -7.60 -13.07
N LEU A 51 -12.85 -7.38 -12.01
CA LEU A 51 -11.45 -6.93 -12.05
C LEU A 51 -10.53 -8.11 -11.79
N GLU A 52 -9.58 -8.36 -12.68
CA GLU A 52 -8.53 -9.35 -12.48
C GLU A 52 -7.43 -8.78 -11.60
N THR A 53 -7.18 -9.41 -10.46
CA THR A 53 -6.12 -9.03 -9.53
C THR A 53 -5.13 -10.16 -9.34
N LEU A 54 -3.99 -9.89 -8.70
CA LEU A 54 -3.00 -10.93 -8.39
C LEU A 54 -3.55 -12.02 -7.45
N GLU A 55 -4.60 -11.71 -6.71
CA GLU A 55 -5.24 -12.62 -5.75
C GLU A 55 -6.48 -13.31 -6.34
N GLY A 56 -6.78 -13.08 -7.61
CA GLY A 56 -7.93 -13.63 -8.31
C GLY A 56 -8.88 -12.54 -8.82
N ASP A 57 -10.00 -12.96 -9.38
CA ASP A 57 -11.00 -12.05 -9.91
C ASP A 57 -11.90 -11.51 -8.78
N VAL A 58 -12.17 -10.21 -8.80
CA VAL A 58 -13.07 -9.58 -7.84
C VAL A 58 -14.17 -8.79 -8.54
N ASP A 59 -15.38 -8.83 -8.00
CA ASP A 59 -16.50 -8.04 -8.49
C ASP A 59 -16.31 -6.57 -8.13
N VAL A 60 -16.58 -5.67 -9.08
CA VAL A 60 -16.48 -4.24 -8.87
C VAL A 60 -17.79 -3.55 -9.26
N LYS A 61 -18.02 -2.39 -8.67
CA LYS A 61 -19.20 -1.55 -8.94
C LYS A 61 -18.79 -0.33 -9.76
N PRO A 62 -19.72 0.32 -10.49
CA PRO A 62 -19.39 1.46 -11.35
C PRO A 62 -18.68 2.62 -10.64
N PHE A 63 -18.95 2.82 -9.37
CA PHE A 63 -18.36 3.92 -8.58
C PHE A 63 -17.21 3.49 -7.68
N ASP A 64 -16.81 2.22 -7.73
CA ASP A 64 -15.60 1.78 -7.06
C ASP A 64 -14.37 2.41 -7.73
N VAL A 65 -13.28 2.46 -6.99
CA VAL A 65 -12.00 2.98 -7.48
C VAL A 65 -11.06 1.82 -7.73
N ILE A 66 -10.54 1.73 -8.95
CA ILE A 66 -9.49 0.78 -9.28
C ILE A 66 -8.17 1.45 -8.91
N LEU A 67 -7.37 0.77 -8.12
CA LEU A 67 -6.05 1.22 -7.71
C LEU A 67 -4.98 0.46 -8.47
N PHE A 68 -3.95 1.18 -8.87
CA PHE A 68 -2.77 0.62 -9.52
C PHE A 68 -1.51 1.09 -8.81
N GLN A 69 -0.60 0.16 -8.57
CA GLN A 69 0.73 0.46 -8.06
C GLN A 69 1.76 -0.16 -8.98
N ASN A 70 2.68 0.66 -9.48
CA ASN A 70 3.75 0.20 -10.36
C ASN A 70 4.90 -0.37 -9.51
N LYS A 71 4.71 -1.63 -9.07
CA LYS A 71 5.71 -2.38 -8.30
C LYS A 71 5.83 -3.77 -8.90
N GLY A 72 7.03 -4.14 -9.35
CA GLY A 72 7.23 -5.41 -10.06
C GLY A 72 6.45 -5.44 -11.38
N LYS A 73 5.53 -6.39 -11.53
CA LYS A 73 4.68 -6.55 -12.74
C LYS A 73 3.48 -5.59 -12.75
N GLY A 74 3.36 -4.74 -11.75
CA GLY A 74 2.18 -3.94 -11.52
C GLY A 74 1.13 -4.69 -10.71
N LYS A 75 0.42 -3.97 -9.86
CA LYS A 75 -0.62 -4.52 -9.00
C LYS A 75 -1.89 -3.70 -9.13
N TYR A 76 -3.01 -4.39 -9.38
CA TYR A 76 -4.34 -3.79 -9.43
C TYR A 76 -5.20 -4.34 -8.29
N TRP A 77 -6.01 -3.49 -7.68
CA TRP A 77 -7.04 -3.88 -6.73
C TRP A 77 -8.13 -2.82 -6.73
N SER A 78 -9.20 -3.05 -5.99
CA SER A 78 -10.29 -2.08 -5.93
C SER A 78 -10.66 -1.75 -4.48
N VAL A 79 -11.14 -0.53 -4.30
CA VAL A 79 -11.72 -0.08 -3.03
C VAL A 79 -12.98 0.72 -3.34
N SER A 80 -13.86 0.87 -2.35
CA SER A 80 -14.99 1.77 -2.51
C SER A 80 -14.49 3.23 -2.61
N LYS A 81 -15.30 4.10 -3.20
CA LYS A 81 -14.95 5.52 -3.27
C LYS A 81 -14.75 6.14 -1.91
N ASN A 82 -15.58 5.79 -0.94
CA ASN A 82 -15.42 6.28 0.44
C ASN A 82 -14.09 5.84 1.05
N THR A 83 -13.70 4.59 0.86
CA THR A 83 -12.40 4.10 1.33
C THR A 83 -11.26 4.84 0.67
N PHE A 84 -11.35 5.09 -0.65
CA PHE A 84 -10.33 5.87 -1.36
C PHE A 84 -10.20 7.28 -0.79
N ASP A 85 -11.32 7.98 -0.59
CA ASP A 85 -11.32 9.35 -0.08
C ASP A 85 -10.81 9.43 1.37
N GLU A 86 -11.09 8.42 2.18
CA GLU A 86 -10.68 8.38 3.59
C GLU A 86 -9.23 7.94 3.81
N LYS A 87 -8.76 6.99 3.01
CA LYS A 87 -7.47 6.30 3.21
C LYS A 87 -6.32 6.85 2.40
N PHE A 88 -6.59 7.77 1.48
CA PHE A 88 -5.56 8.29 0.56
C PHE A 88 -5.60 9.81 0.49
N ASN A 89 -4.40 10.40 0.39
CA ASN A 89 -4.25 11.84 0.09
C ASN A 89 -3.92 12.01 -1.38
N LYS A 90 -4.72 12.78 -2.10
CA LYS A 90 -4.43 13.11 -3.50
C LYS A 90 -3.17 13.97 -3.57
N THR A 91 -2.29 13.62 -4.50
CA THR A 91 -1.05 14.39 -4.73
C THR A 91 -1.40 15.76 -5.32
N SER A 92 -0.77 16.82 -4.83
CA SER A 92 -0.95 18.16 -5.40
C SER A 92 -0.40 18.23 -6.81
N GLU A 93 -0.94 19.12 -7.64
CA GLU A 93 -0.56 19.25 -9.06
C GLU A 93 0.95 19.40 -9.27
N LYS A 94 1.62 20.12 -8.38
CA LYS A 94 3.08 20.36 -8.48
C LYS A 94 3.94 19.13 -8.14
N ASP A 95 3.37 18.14 -7.44
CA ASP A 95 4.09 16.97 -6.96
C ASP A 95 3.77 15.70 -7.77
N ILE A 96 2.94 15.81 -8.79
CA ILE A 96 2.56 14.69 -9.65
C ILE A 96 3.79 14.08 -10.32
N THR A 97 3.92 12.76 -10.24
CA THR A 97 5.07 12.03 -10.77
C THR A 97 4.91 11.58 -12.22
N ASP A 98 3.68 11.50 -12.73
CA ASP A 98 3.39 11.06 -14.10
C ASP A 98 2.17 11.80 -14.65
N GLN A 99 2.42 12.86 -15.42
CA GLN A 99 1.39 13.68 -16.00
C GLN A 99 0.57 12.92 -17.06
N ASP A 100 1.18 11.97 -17.75
CA ASP A 100 0.48 11.19 -18.78
C ASP A 100 -0.66 10.38 -18.16
N LYS A 101 -0.45 9.81 -16.99
CA LYS A 101 -1.51 9.08 -16.27
C LYS A 101 -2.65 10.02 -15.83
N VAL A 102 -2.33 11.23 -15.39
CA VAL A 102 -3.34 12.22 -15.04
C VAL A 102 -4.16 12.61 -16.26
N ASP A 103 -3.51 12.80 -17.40
CA ASP A 103 -4.17 13.14 -18.67
C ASP A 103 -5.09 12.00 -19.15
N GLU A 104 -4.75 10.75 -18.81
CA GLU A 104 -5.60 9.59 -19.09
C GLU A 104 -6.79 9.47 -18.14
N GLY A 105 -6.81 10.22 -17.04
CA GLY A 105 -7.90 10.22 -16.08
C GLY A 105 -7.58 9.56 -14.73
N TRP A 106 -6.36 9.10 -14.53
CA TRP A 106 -5.91 8.56 -13.25
C TRP A 106 -5.64 9.67 -12.24
N THR A 107 -5.89 9.38 -10.98
CA THR A 107 -5.57 10.25 -9.86
C THR A 107 -4.41 9.66 -9.06
N GLU A 108 -3.34 10.42 -8.89
CA GLU A 108 -2.24 10.01 -8.03
C GLU A 108 -2.58 10.31 -6.58
N ALA A 109 -2.32 9.35 -5.71
CA ALA A 109 -2.58 9.49 -4.28
C ALA A 109 -1.54 8.75 -3.45
N ILE A 110 -1.41 9.14 -2.19
CA ILE A 110 -0.50 8.52 -1.24
C ILE A 110 -1.33 7.96 -0.08
N PRO A 111 -1.12 6.70 0.32
CA PRO A 111 -1.86 6.13 1.44
C PRO A 111 -1.67 6.91 2.75
N LYS A 112 -2.76 7.15 3.47
CA LYS A 112 -2.76 7.74 4.81
C LYS A 112 -2.64 6.64 5.86
N GLU A 113 -1.57 5.90 5.87
CA GLU A 113 -1.39 4.80 6.81
C GLU A 113 -0.15 5.05 7.67
N PRO A 114 -0.28 5.87 8.74
CA PRO A 114 0.87 6.12 9.60
C PRO A 114 1.27 4.85 10.34
N VAL A 115 2.57 4.63 10.42
CA VAL A 115 3.16 3.49 11.09
C VAL A 115 4.19 3.95 12.13
N GLN A 116 4.45 3.08 13.08
CA GLN A 116 5.60 3.18 13.98
C GLN A 116 6.50 1.98 13.73
N ALA A 117 7.77 2.11 14.04
CA ALA A 117 8.73 1.07 13.69
C ALA A 117 9.88 0.95 14.70
N TRP A 118 10.37 -0.28 14.83
CA TRP A 118 11.54 -0.62 15.64
C TRP A 118 12.62 -1.19 14.73
N LYS A 119 13.83 -0.73 14.89
CA LYS A 119 14.98 -1.28 14.18
C LYS A 119 15.44 -2.57 14.87
N ILE A 120 15.49 -3.66 14.15
CA ILE A 120 15.95 -4.95 14.64
C ILE A 120 17.20 -5.33 13.87
N ASP A 121 18.32 -5.51 14.57
CA ASP A 121 19.64 -5.72 13.96
C ASP A 121 20.01 -7.20 13.78
N GLU A 122 19.06 -8.11 13.98
CA GLU A 122 19.28 -9.53 13.76
C GLU A 122 18.10 -10.15 13.03
N LYS A 123 18.30 -11.33 12.45
CA LYS A 123 17.24 -12.02 11.73
C LYS A 123 16.07 -12.34 12.65
N PHE A 124 14.86 -12.08 12.20
CA PHE A 124 13.63 -12.32 12.95
C PHE A 124 12.47 -12.65 12.03
N SER A 125 11.40 -13.21 12.59
CA SER A 125 10.17 -13.48 11.86
C SER A 125 8.98 -12.80 12.55
N VAL A 126 7.93 -12.55 11.77
CA VAL A 126 6.70 -11.90 12.22
C VAL A 126 5.51 -12.60 11.56
N GLN A 127 4.45 -12.80 12.32
CA GLN A 127 3.17 -13.26 11.76
C GLN A 127 2.41 -12.04 11.24
N ALA A 128 2.56 -11.76 9.94
CA ALA A 128 1.81 -10.71 9.27
C ALA A 128 0.40 -11.18 8.92
N SER A 129 -0.49 -10.27 8.55
CA SER A 129 -1.87 -10.61 8.19
C SER A 129 -1.98 -11.56 7.01
N TRP A 130 -0.99 -11.53 6.10
CA TRP A 130 -0.93 -12.40 4.91
C TRP A 130 -0.12 -13.68 5.11
N GLY A 131 0.48 -13.89 6.28
CA GLY A 131 1.28 -15.07 6.59
C GLY A 131 2.58 -14.76 7.33
N LEU A 132 3.39 -15.79 7.52
CA LEU A 132 4.68 -15.66 8.18
C LEU A 132 5.68 -14.94 7.28
N GLN A 133 6.30 -13.91 7.81
CA GLN A 133 7.34 -13.15 7.14
C GLN A 133 8.65 -13.27 7.90
N THR A 134 9.77 -13.45 7.19
CA THR A 134 11.11 -13.55 7.79
C THR A 134 12.01 -12.45 7.24
N SER A 135 12.77 -11.82 8.11
CA SER A 135 13.71 -10.75 7.72
C SER A 135 14.96 -11.31 7.04
N GLU A 136 15.77 -10.40 6.51
CA GLU A 136 17.11 -10.70 6.05
C GLU A 136 18.02 -11.01 7.24
N GLU A 137 19.22 -11.54 6.98
CA GLU A 137 20.18 -11.93 8.03
C GLU A 137 20.58 -10.75 8.95
N ASN A 138 20.66 -9.54 8.40
CA ASN A 138 21.02 -8.33 9.13
C ASN A 138 19.81 -7.66 9.82
N GLY A 139 18.62 -8.29 9.74
CA GLY A 139 17.41 -7.74 10.35
C GLY A 139 16.56 -6.92 9.41
N GLY A 140 15.86 -5.96 9.94
CA GLY A 140 14.96 -5.06 9.23
C GLY A 140 14.20 -4.19 10.20
N MET A 141 13.17 -3.51 9.68
CA MET A 141 12.27 -2.72 10.52
C MET A 141 11.04 -3.56 10.85
N LEU A 142 10.74 -3.68 12.14
CA LEU A 142 9.46 -4.20 12.61
C LEU A 142 8.47 -3.04 12.56
N VAL A 143 7.48 -3.13 11.68
CA VAL A 143 6.54 -2.05 11.40
C VAL A 143 5.16 -2.42 11.92
N GLN A 144 4.49 -1.45 12.55
CA GLN A 144 3.15 -1.61 13.09
C GLN A 144 2.31 -0.39 12.74
N ARG A 145 1.09 -0.61 12.26
CA ARG A 145 0.16 0.51 12.06
C ARG A 145 -0.21 1.12 13.40
N ILE A 146 -0.24 2.44 13.44
CA ILE A 146 -0.59 3.17 14.67
C ILE A 146 -2.06 2.98 15.03
N ASP A 147 -2.92 2.87 14.02
CA ASP A 147 -4.37 2.72 14.21
C ASP A 147 -4.84 1.25 14.26
N ASP A 148 -3.94 0.29 14.14
CA ASP A 148 -4.25 -1.13 14.21
C ASP A 148 -3.04 -1.92 14.72
N GLU A 149 -3.03 -2.19 16.01
CA GLU A 149 -1.91 -2.88 16.68
C GLU A 149 -1.68 -4.31 16.18
N ASP A 150 -2.69 -4.94 15.59
CA ASP A 150 -2.58 -6.29 15.04
C ASP A 150 -1.95 -6.32 13.65
N ASP A 151 -1.87 -5.17 12.98
CA ASP A 151 -1.28 -5.08 11.65
C ASP A 151 0.21 -4.78 11.76
N VAL A 152 1.01 -5.83 11.71
CA VAL A 152 2.47 -5.79 11.82
C VAL A 152 3.12 -6.50 10.65
N TRP A 153 4.28 -6.05 10.24
CA TRP A 153 5.06 -6.68 9.18
C TRP A 153 6.54 -6.30 9.27
N ILE A 154 7.35 -6.91 8.42
CA ILE A 154 8.77 -6.59 8.31
C ILE A 154 8.97 -5.74 7.05
N CYS A 155 9.67 -4.63 7.20
CA CYS A 155 10.14 -3.82 6.09
C CYS A 155 11.66 -3.94 6.05
N SER A 156 12.23 -4.34 4.92
CA SER A 156 13.68 -4.38 4.77
C SER A 156 14.26 -2.98 4.95
N PHE A 157 15.54 -2.87 5.34
CA PHE A 157 16.19 -1.56 5.46
C PHE A 157 16.20 -0.82 4.13
N GLU A 158 16.27 -1.54 3.01
CA GLU A 158 16.21 -0.96 1.68
C GLU A 158 14.83 -0.36 1.38
N ASP A 159 13.76 -1.10 1.63
CA ASP A 159 12.39 -0.62 1.41
C ASP A 159 12.00 0.47 2.41
N TRP A 160 12.60 0.49 3.58
CA TRP A 160 12.36 1.52 4.58
C TRP A 160 12.68 2.93 4.07
N LYS A 161 13.58 3.05 3.12
CA LYS A 161 13.92 4.33 2.49
C LYS A 161 12.72 4.99 1.79
N ASN A 162 11.68 4.23 1.47
CA ASN A 162 10.46 4.74 0.85
C ASN A 162 9.48 5.36 1.85
N TYR A 163 9.80 5.31 3.12
CA TYR A 163 9.02 5.95 4.17
C TYR A 163 9.56 7.33 4.50
N THR A 164 8.66 8.23 4.83
CA THR A 164 9.03 9.56 5.35
C THR A 164 8.69 9.60 6.82
N ILE A 165 9.69 9.93 7.63
CA ILE A 165 9.53 10.09 9.07
C ILE A 165 8.82 11.44 9.31
N ILE A 166 7.76 11.40 10.10
CA ILE A 166 7.03 12.59 10.50
C ILE A 166 7.58 13.00 11.88
N GLU A 167 8.21 14.15 11.91
CA GLU A 167 8.71 14.74 13.16
C GLU A 167 7.62 15.60 13.81
N GLU A 168 7.46 15.42 15.09
CA GLU A 168 6.59 16.29 15.88
C GLU A 168 7.29 17.61 16.22
#